data_3a1b9bab67737746c9951355bfc3c778
#
_entry.id   3a1b9bab67737746c9951355bfc3c778
#
_cell.length_a   1.000
_cell.length_b   1.000
_cell.length_c   1.000
_cell.angle_alpha   90.00
_cell.angle_beta   90.00
_cell.angle_gamma   90.00
#
_symmetry.space_group_name_H-M   'P 1'
#
loop_
_entity.id
_entity.type
_entity.pdbx_description
1 polymer ?
#
loop_
_entity_poly.entity_id
_entity_poly.type
_entity_poly.pdbx_seq_one_letter_code
_entity_poly.pdbx_strand_id
1 'polypeptide(L)'
;MIFDVLKDWKESKQFRLIGWLGILLLTIKLVMLFGIPIIPHAIEDWYIAKHIAEGSGYNLSNGSTALKTPVYPLFLSLPAFIGDFGKFFACGLQHFLWFFATLFIYKASSIRFGSRFAFVASLLFALHPAYVYYPYVLESTALTVPLFILFWYLAEYSKLESLNTKIPMLIGWLTALTQPILLPGILALQLFYFGKKRNVISLILTALVIFTPWTIRNAMTFDAFIPTKSPMWMNFYEGMQKDVTSQEQTHIESARRYMNDVELEKEYKPIVIRQFSEKFTTYVNRSFHRFTEFWSLPDRYRNQMWTPAIIVSRILPQLLLGIGLFLSILMIINMSNHLSIDDRHFLIILIGILIYVSIIYSLTQAANIRFKLDVEWLQILLLFPIFQGFPKLAGFQGTRE
;
A
#
# COMPACT_ATOMS: atom_id res chain seq x y z
N MET A 1 -2.36 -18.47 16.15
CA MET A 1 -2.48 -17.98 14.76
C MET A 1 -2.68 -19.12 13.75
N ILE A 2 -1.71 -20.04 13.49
CA ILE A 2 -1.91 -21.17 12.56
C ILE A 2 -3.05 -22.09 13.02
N PHE A 3 -3.12 -22.41 14.30
CA PHE A 3 -4.20 -23.21 14.87
C PHE A 3 -5.58 -22.57 14.69
N ASP A 4 -5.69 -21.24 14.74
CA ASP A 4 -6.96 -20.51 14.54
C ASP A 4 -7.39 -20.53 13.09
N VAL A 5 -6.45 -20.44 12.15
CA VAL A 5 -6.73 -20.63 10.72
C VAL A 5 -7.24 -22.05 10.47
N LEU A 6 -6.63 -23.07 11.09
CA LEU A 6 -7.07 -24.46 10.96
C LEU A 6 -8.42 -24.72 11.64
N LYS A 7 -8.70 -24.06 12.76
CA LYS A 7 -10.00 -24.12 13.45
C LYS A 7 -11.09 -23.54 12.55
N ASP A 8 -10.90 -22.30 12.03
CA ASP A 8 -11.89 -21.69 11.15
C ASP A 8 -12.07 -22.46 9.84
N TRP A 9 -11.01 -23.10 9.33
CA TRP A 9 -11.11 -23.98 8.17
C TRP A 9 -12.08 -25.14 8.42
N LYS A 10 -12.14 -25.67 9.64
CA LYS A 10 -13.09 -26.73 10.01
C LYS A 10 -14.50 -26.20 10.26
N GLU A 11 -14.63 -25.05 10.89
CA GLU A 11 -15.90 -24.53 11.42
C GLU A 11 -16.65 -23.62 10.44
N SER A 12 -15.97 -22.81 9.64
CA SER A 12 -16.59 -21.83 8.75
C SER A 12 -16.65 -22.28 7.29
N LYS A 13 -17.86 -22.52 6.78
CA LYS A 13 -18.09 -22.80 5.35
C LYS A 13 -17.62 -21.66 4.44
N GLN A 14 -17.87 -20.42 4.86
CA GLN A 14 -17.47 -19.22 4.09
C GLN A 14 -15.94 -19.07 4.03
N PHE A 15 -15.24 -19.31 5.15
CA PHE A 15 -13.79 -19.27 5.19
C PHE A 15 -13.17 -20.35 4.28
N ARG A 16 -13.71 -21.59 4.31
CA ARG A 16 -13.28 -22.64 3.40
C ARG A 16 -13.46 -22.27 1.93
N LEU A 17 -14.60 -21.66 1.59
CA LEU A 17 -14.87 -21.25 0.21
C LEU A 17 -13.86 -20.18 -0.28
N ILE A 18 -13.57 -19.19 0.55
CA ILE A 18 -12.53 -18.19 0.25
C ILE A 18 -11.17 -18.85 0.13
N GLY A 19 -10.83 -19.79 1.01
CA GLY A 19 -9.56 -20.51 0.95
C GLY A 19 -9.42 -21.34 -0.35
N TRP A 20 -10.45 -22.08 -0.75
CA TRP A 20 -10.43 -22.83 -2.01
C TRP A 20 -10.37 -21.94 -3.24
N LEU A 21 -11.13 -20.84 -3.26
CA LEU A 21 -11.01 -19.82 -4.32
C LEU A 21 -9.61 -19.22 -4.37
N GLY A 22 -9.04 -18.89 -3.20
CA GLY A 22 -7.68 -18.37 -3.10
C GLY A 22 -6.63 -19.37 -3.63
N ILE A 23 -6.75 -20.66 -3.30
CA ILE A 23 -5.89 -21.73 -3.81
C ILE A 23 -6.02 -21.84 -5.33
N LEU A 24 -7.24 -21.85 -5.85
CA LEU A 24 -7.50 -21.90 -7.29
C LEU A 24 -6.85 -20.71 -8.01
N LEU A 25 -7.06 -19.48 -7.51
CA LEU A 25 -6.46 -18.27 -8.08
C LEU A 25 -4.94 -18.30 -7.97
N LEU A 26 -4.38 -18.75 -6.85
CA LEU A 26 -2.94 -18.92 -6.67
C LEU A 26 -2.38 -19.91 -7.69
N THR A 27 -3.02 -21.07 -7.86
CA THR A 27 -2.60 -22.09 -8.83
C THR A 27 -2.60 -21.52 -10.25
N ILE A 28 -3.68 -20.84 -10.66
CA ILE A 28 -3.77 -20.21 -11.99
C ILE A 28 -2.63 -19.19 -12.16
N LYS A 29 -2.39 -18.33 -11.18
CA LYS A 29 -1.35 -17.31 -11.24
C LYS A 29 0.06 -17.92 -11.33
N LEU A 30 0.34 -18.98 -10.58
CA LEU A 30 1.62 -19.68 -10.65
C LEU A 30 1.80 -20.40 -12.00
N VAL A 31 0.76 -21.03 -12.52
CA VAL A 31 0.80 -21.62 -13.87
C VAL A 31 1.05 -20.55 -14.93
N MET A 32 0.41 -19.39 -14.82
CA MET A 32 0.69 -18.26 -15.71
C MET A 32 2.12 -17.73 -15.59
N LEU A 33 2.63 -17.62 -14.35
CA LEU A 33 3.98 -17.13 -14.10
C LEU A 33 5.06 -18.01 -14.73
N PHE A 34 4.93 -19.32 -14.65
CA PHE A 34 5.93 -20.26 -15.13
C PHE A 34 5.62 -20.87 -16.51
N GLY A 35 4.35 -20.84 -16.95
CA GLY A 35 3.90 -21.44 -18.20
C GLY A 35 3.76 -20.45 -19.37
N ILE A 36 3.62 -19.16 -19.10
CA ILE A 36 3.53 -18.11 -20.11
C ILE A 36 4.77 -17.21 -19.95
N PRO A 37 5.38 -16.69 -21.02
CA PRO A 37 6.56 -15.82 -20.92
C PRO A 37 6.19 -14.42 -20.39
N ILE A 38 5.56 -14.36 -19.20
CA ILE A 38 5.36 -13.13 -18.47
C ILE A 38 6.69 -12.79 -17.79
N ILE A 39 7.41 -11.83 -18.37
CA ILE A 39 8.65 -11.34 -17.76
C ILE A 39 8.27 -10.43 -16.58
N PRO A 40 8.67 -10.77 -15.33
CA PRO A 40 8.43 -9.91 -14.18
C PRO A 40 9.00 -8.52 -14.43
N HIS A 41 8.18 -7.49 -14.24
CA HIS A 41 8.62 -6.10 -14.40
C HIS A 41 9.51 -5.71 -13.24
N ALA A 42 10.81 -5.57 -13.50
CA ALA A 42 11.83 -5.21 -12.51
C ALA A 42 12.19 -3.72 -12.63
N ILE A 43 12.20 -3.06 -11.49
CA ILE A 43 12.58 -1.65 -11.33
C ILE A 43 13.75 -1.52 -10.35
N GLU A 44 14.05 -0.32 -9.89
CA GLU A 44 15.20 0.00 -9.04
C GLU A 44 15.32 -0.93 -7.82
N ASP A 45 14.21 -1.34 -7.20
CA ASP A 45 14.22 -2.25 -6.04
C ASP A 45 14.92 -3.59 -6.34
N TRP A 46 14.73 -4.14 -7.56
CA TRP A 46 15.40 -5.37 -7.97
C TRP A 46 16.91 -5.19 -8.17
N TYR A 47 17.32 -4.07 -8.76
CA TYR A 47 18.75 -3.81 -8.96
C TYR A 47 19.49 -3.61 -7.64
N ILE A 48 18.86 -2.89 -6.68
CA ILE A 48 19.40 -2.80 -5.32
C ILE A 48 19.51 -4.18 -4.68
N ALA A 49 18.47 -5.01 -4.82
CA ALA A 49 18.46 -6.37 -4.29
C ALA A 49 19.59 -7.25 -4.88
N LYS A 50 19.88 -7.11 -6.18
CA LYS A 50 21.03 -7.79 -6.82
C LYS A 50 22.34 -7.35 -6.20
N HIS A 51 22.60 -6.04 -6.06
CA HIS A 51 23.83 -5.56 -5.43
C HIS A 51 23.99 -6.07 -3.99
N ILE A 52 22.89 -6.16 -3.22
CA ILE A 52 22.91 -6.77 -1.89
C ILE A 52 23.31 -8.25 -1.97
N ALA A 53 22.68 -9.02 -2.88
CA ALA A 53 22.96 -10.44 -3.06
C ALA A 53 24.40 -10.70 -3.54
N GLU A 54 24.97 -9.82 -4.34
CA GLU A 54 26.36 -9.86 -4.82
C GLU A 54 27.38 -9.35 -3.79
N GLY A 55 26.94 -8.91 -2.59
CA GLY A 55 27.82 -8.37 -1.55
C GLY A 55 28.31 -6.94 -1.81
N SER A 56 27.81 -6.27 -2.85
CA SER A 56 28.18 -4.89 -3.21
C SER A 56 27.50 -3.82 -2.31
N GLY A 57 26.56 -4.23 -1.43
CA GLY A 57 25.87 -3.36 -0.50
C GLY A 57 24.59 -2.76 -1.07
N TYR A 58 24.01 -1.78 -0.35
CA TYR A 58 22.75 -1.12 -0.72
C TYR A 58 23.00 -0.02 -1.75
N ASN A 59 23.20 -0.42 -2.99
CA ASN A 59 23.64 0.44 -4.09
C ASN A 59 22.66 0.39 -5.28
N LEU A 60 22.65 1.46 -6.05
CA LEU A 60 22.08 1.54 -7.39
C LEU A 60 23.24 1.89 -8.35
N SER A 61 23.01 1.95 -9.67
CA SER A 61 24.04 2.13 -10.71
C SER A 61 25.11 3.20 -10.41
N ASN A 62 24.83 4.16 -9.57
CA ASN A 62 25.70 5.31 -9.24
C ASN A 62 26.33 5.23 -7.84
N GLY A 63 26.25 4.09 -7.16
CA GLY A 63 26.74 3.92 -5.81
C GLY A 63 25.63 3.82 -4.76
N SER A 64 26.00 4.17 -3.52
CA SER A 64 25.07 4.06 -2.39
C SER A 64 23.84 4.94 -2.56
N THR A 65 22.67 4.38 -2.27
CA THR A 65 21.39 5.08 -2.47
C THR A 65 20.48 5.05 -1.22
N ALA A 66 19.61 6.04 -1.07
CA ALA A 66 18.48 6.09 -0.17
C ALA A 66 17.15 6.30 -0.94
N LEU A 67 17.17 6.11 -2.27
CA LEU A 67 16.01 6.28 -3.15
C LEU A 67 14.84 5.37 -2.76
N LYS A 68 15.14 4.16 -2.33
CA LYS A 68 14.16 3.17 -1.83
C LYS A 68 14.40 2.90 -0.35
N THR A 69 13.36 2.56 0.37
CA THR A 69 13.44 2.08 1.75
C THR A 69 13.91 0.65 1.79
N PRO A 70 14.54 0.17 2.88
CA PRO A 70 15.31 -1.08 2.87
C PRO A 70 14.44 -2.34 2.81
N VAL A 71 13.19 -2.28 3.28
CA VAL A 71 12.40 -3.49 3.55
C VAL A 71 12.16 -4.33 2.30
N TYR A 72 11.74 -3.68 1.21
CA TYR A 72 11.41 -4.41 -0.01
C TYR A 72 12.66 -4.89 -0.78
N PRO A 73 13.73 -4.09 -0.99
CA PRO A 73 14.98 -4.59 -1.55
C PRO A 73 15.62 -5.72 -0.74
N LEU A 74 15.57 -5.68 0.60
CA LEU A 74 16.02 -6.78 1.45
C LEU A 74 15.16 -8.04 1.28
N PHE A 75 13.85 -7.91 1.15
CA PHE A 75 12.98 -9.05 0.80
C PHE A 75 13.36 -9.65 -0.56
N LEU A 76 13.62 -8.81 -1.57
CA LEU A 76 14.01 -9.25 -2.90
C LEU A 76 15.45 -9.81 -2.97
N SER A 77 16.35 -9.44 -2.04
CA SER A 77 17.72 -9.90 -2.07
C SER A 77 17.84 -11.41 -1.89
N LEU A 78 16.94 -12.04 -1.13
CA LEU A 78 16.91 -13.50 -1.00
C LEU A 78 16.68 -14.21 -2.34
N PRO A 79 15.61 -13.93 -3.11
CA PRO A 79 15.48 -14.51 -4.45
C PRO A 79 16.56 -14.03 -5.44
N ALA A 80 17.14 -12.85 -5.27
CA ALA A 80 18.18 -12.36 -6.17
C ALA A 80 19.46 -13.20 -6.17
N PHE A 81 19.75 -13.98 -5.11
CA PHE A 81 20.87 -14.93 -5.07
C PHE A 81 20.81 -15.99 -6.18
N ILE A 82 19.64 -16.31 -6.73
CA ILE A 82 19.49 -17.27 -7.82
C ILE A 82 19.46 -16.59 -9.21
N GLY A 83 20.01 -15.39 -9.31
CA GLY A 83 20.17 -14.66 -10.57
C GLY A 83 18.82 -14.22 -11.17
N ASP A 84 18.74 -14.21 -12.49
CA ASP A 84 17.53 -13.71 -13.18
C ASP A 84 16.28 -14.58 -12.96
N PHE A 85 16.43 -15.88 -12.68
CA PHE A 85 15.33 -16.75 -12.27
C PHE A 85 14.73 -16.30 -10.94
N GLY A 86 15.48 -15.60 -10.11
CA GLY A 86 15.01 -15.02 -8.85
C GLY A 86 13.83 -14.08 -8.98
N LYS A 87 13.65 -13.42 -10.13
CA LYS A 87 12.49 -12.56 -10.40
C LYS A 87 11.19 -13.38 -10.37
N PHE A 88 11.19 -14.56 -10.99
CA PHE A 88 10.03 -15.46 -10.98
C PHE A 88 9.76 -16.01 -9.59
N PHE A 89 10.83 -16.37 -8.86
CA PHE A 89 10.69 -16.82 -7.49
C PHE A 89 10.15 -15.72 -6.56
N ALA A 90 10.63 -14.47 -6.71
CA ALA A 90 10.11 -13.32 -5.99
C ALA A 90 8.61 -13.10 -6.24
N CYS A 91 8.18 -13.15 -7.52
CA CYS A 91 6.77 -13.07 -7.89
C CYS A 91 5.96 -14.23 -7.29
N GLY A 92 6.49 -15.45 -7.29
CA GLY A 92 5.88 -16.59 -6.64
C GLY A 92 5.63 -16.33 -5.15
N LEU A 93 6.65 -15.85 -4.42
CA LEU A 93 6.51 -15.47 -3.00
C LEU A 93 5.46 -14.37 -2.81
N GLN A 94 5.43 -13.36 -3.70
CA GLN A 94 4.42 -12.30 -3.66
C GLN A 94 3.01 -12.86 -3.83
N HIS A 95 2.78 -13.80 -4.75
CA HIS A 95 1.48 -14.45 -4.91
C HIS A 95 1.05 -15.20 -3.65
N PHE A 96 1.96 -15.87 -2.95
CA PHE A 96 1.67 -16.49 -1.65
C PHE A 96 1.31 -15.44 -0.59
N LEU A 97 2.03 -14.33 -0.50
CA LEU A 97 1.71 -13.25 0.44
C LEU A 97 0.31 -12.67 0.17
N TRP A 98 -0.07 -12.48 -1.08
CA TRP A 98 -1.40 -11.98 -1.46
C TRP A 98 -2.51 -12.99 -1.22
N PHE A 99 -2.23 -14.28 -1.36
CA PHE A 99 -3.15 -15.35 -0.93
C PHE A 99 -3.42 -15.26 0.58
N PHE A 100 -2.38 -15.16 1.40
CA PHE A 100 -2.54 -14.98 2.85
C PHE A 100 -3.22 -13.66 3.20
N ALA A 101 -2.93 -12.58 2.50
CA ALA A 101 -3.62 -11.31 2.68
C ALA A 101 -5.14 -11.44 2.47
N THR A 102 -5.59 -12.24 1.48
CA THR A 102 -7.01 -12.53 1.28
C THR A 102 -7.64 -13.23 2.50
N LEU A 103 -6.94 -14.20 3.08
CA LEU A 103 -7.39 -14.90 4.30
C LEU A 103 -7.40 -13.96 5.52
N PHE A 104 -6.40 -13.09 5.64
CA PHE A 104 -6.33 -12.10 6.74
C PHE A 104 -7.40 -11.03 6.64
N ILE A 105 -7.78 -10.58 5.43
CA ILE A 105 -8.95 -9.70 5.24
C ILE A 105 -10.21 -10.37 5.76
N TYR A 106 -10.42 -11.65 5.42
CA TYR A 106 -11.57 -12.39 5.96
C TYR A 106 -11.56 -12.41 7.49
N LYS A 107 -10.44 -12.81 8.08
CA LYS A 107 -10.31 -12.92 9.54
C LYS A 107 -10.52 -11.58 10.25
N ALA A 108 -9.82 -10.54 9.82
CA ALA A 108 -9.94 -9.22 10.40
C ALA A 108 -11.35 -8.63 10.23
N SER A 109 -11.93 -8.75 9.04
CA SER A 109 -13.31 -8.32 8.78
C SER A 109 -14.32 -9.14 9.58
N SER A 110 -14.11 -10.44 9.76
CA SER A 110 -15.01 -11.30 10.54
C SER A 110 -15.02 -10.90 12.02
N ILE A 111 -13.84 -10.60 12.58
CA ILE A 111 -13.70 -10.12 13.96
C ILE A 111 -14.42 -8.79 14.13
N ARG A 112 -14.24 -7.85 13.19
CA ARG A 112 -14.73 -6.48 13.35
C ARG A 112 -16.16 -6.30 12.88
N PHE A 113 -16.52 -6.86 11.73
CA PHE A 113 -17.73 -6.55 10.99
C PHE A 113 -18.67 -7.76 10.79
N GLY A 114 -18.24 -8.94 11.19
CA GLY A 114 -18.99 -10.20 11.05
C GLY A 114 -18.73 -10.95 9.74
N SER A 115 -19.04 -12.24 9.74
CA SER A 115 -18.64 -13.20 8.70
C SER A 115 -19.25 -12.93 7.32
N ARG A 116 -20.47 -12.38 7.26
CA ARG A 116 -21.13 -12.06 5.97
C ARG A 116 -20.39 -10.99 5.21
N PHE A 117 -20.04 -9.88 5.89
CA PHE A 117 -19.25 -8.82 5.28
C PHE A 117 -17.82 -9.31 4.97
N ALA A 118 -17.21 -10.06 5.89
CA ALA A 118 -15.88 -10.63 5.70
C ALA A 118 -15.78 -11.47 4.41
N PHE A 119 -16.78 -12.27 4.10
CA PHE A 119 -16.85 -13.05 2.87
C PHE A 119 -16.82 -12.14 1.63
N VAL A 120 -17.68 -11.12 1.59
CA VAL A 120 -17.75 -10.20 0.45
C VAL A 120 -16.49 -9.37 0.32
N ALA A 121 -15.95 -8.84 1.42
CA ALA A 121 -14.71 -8.05 1.41
C ALA A 121 -13.53 -8.87 0.86
N SER A 122 -13.39 -10.12 1.29
CA SER A 122 -12.34 -11.02 0.81
C SER A 122 -12.51 -11.39 -0.67
N LEU A 123 -13.75 -11.61 -1.10
CA LEU A 123 -14.06 -11.90 -2.50
C LEU A 123 -13.72 -10.72 -3.40
N LEU A 124 -14.13 -9.51 -3.01
CA LEU A 124 -13.82 -8.28 -3.73
C LEU A 124 -12.31 -8.04 -3.82
N PHE A 125 -11.57 -8.29 -2.73
CA PHE A 125 -10.11 -8.17 -2.73
C PHE A 125 -9.45 -9.22 -3.63
N ALA A 126 -9.83 -10.51 -3.51
CA ALA A 126 -9.25 -11.59 -4.29
C ALA A 126 -9.46 -11.44 -5.80
N LEU A 127 -10.61 -10.91 -6.20
CA LEU A 127 -11.00 -10.73 -7.59
C LEU A 127 -10.69 -9.33 -8.13
N HIS A 128 -10.15 -8.42 -7.31
CA HIS A 128 -9.83 -7.07 -7.77
C HIS A 128 -8.76 -7.13 -8.89
N PRO A 129 -9.06 -6.66 -10.11
CA PRO A 129 -8.20 -6.92 -11.26
C PRO A 129 -6.77 -6.41 -11.09
N ALA A 130 -6.59 -5.24 -10.47
CA ALA A 130 -5.26 -4.71 -10.21
C ALA A 130 -4.49 -5.59 -9.19
N TYR A 131 -5.15 -6.16 -8.18
CA TYR A 131 -4.56 -7.05 -7.19
C TYR A 131 -4.29 -8.47 -7.72
N VAL A 132 -5.00 -8.87 -8.77
CA VAL A 132 -4.67 -10.09 -9.51
C VAL A 132 -3.35 -9.94 -10.25
N TYR A 133 -3.13 -8.77 -10.88
CA TYR A 133 -1.95 -8.49 -11.70
C TYR A 133 -0.71 -8.07 -10.89
N TYR A 134 -0.88 -7.28 -9.83
CA TYR A 134 0.23 -6.58 -9.18
C TYR A 134 1.33 -7.48 -8.56
N PRO A 135 1.05 -8.71 -8.09
CA PRO A 135 2.09 -9.63 -7.65
C PRO A 135 3.10 -10.08 -8.72
N TYR A 136 2.87 -9.77 -10.00
CA TYR A 136 3.87 -9.95 -11.07
C TYR A 136 4.83 -8.78 -11.20
N VAL A 137 4.61 -7.68 -10.47
CA VAL A 137 5.44 -6.47 -10.51
C VAL A 137 6.37 -6.48 -9.32
N LEU A 138 7.68 -6.26 -9.56
CA LEU A 138 8.68 -6.19 -8.49
C LEU A 138 8.78 -4.75 -7.96
N GLU A 139 7.73 -4.32 -7.27
CA GLU A 139 7.61 -3.01 -6.62
C GLU A 139 7.15 -3.14 -5.17
N SER A 140 7.50 -2.15 -4.32
CA SER A 140 7.21 -2.15 -2.88
C SER A 140 5.74 -2.38 -2.52
N THR A 141 4.78 -1.94 -3.35
CA THR A 141 3.33 -2.17 -3.17
C THR A 141 3.00 -3.67 -3.04
N ALA A 142 3.76 -4.54 -3.75
CA ALA A 142 3.55 -5.99 -3.69
C ALA A 142 3.79 -6.59 -2.29
N LEU A 143 4.60 -5.94 -1.46
CA LEU A 143 4.84 -6.30 -0.06
C LEU A 143 4.04 -5.40 0.90
N THR A 144 3.87 -4.12 0.58
CA THR A 144 3.19 -3.12 1.42
C THR A 144 1.75 -3.54 1.74
N VAL A 145 0.98 -3.94 0.72
CA VAL A 145 -0.44 -4.30 0.89
C VAL A 145 -0.59 -5.54 1.79
N PRO A 146 0.11 -6.66 1.56
CA PRO A 146 0.07 -7.80 2.47
C PRO A 146 0.50 -7.47 3.91
N LEU A 147 1.55 -6.66 4.10
CA LEU A 147 1.99 -6.24 5.44
C LEU A 147 0.95 -5.36 6.14
N PHE A 148 0.32 -4.43 5.42
CA PHE A 148 -0.71 -3.57 5.97
C PHE A 148 -1.94 -4.38 6.42
N ILE A 149 -2.36 -5.34 5.61
CA ILE A 149 -3.47 -6.24 5.93
C ILE A 149 -3.10 -7.15 7.12
N LEU A 150 -1.86 -7.67 7.16
CA LEU A 150 -1.37 -8.45 8.29
C LEU A 150 -1.34 -7.61 9.59
N PHE A 151 -0.86 -6.36 9.52
CA PHE A 151 -0.92 -5.43 10.64
C PHE A 151 -2.35 -5.27 11.15
N TRP A 152 -3.30 -5.00 10.26
CA TRP A 152 -4.71 -4.83 10.63
C TRP A 152 -5.29 -6.10 11.26
N TYR A 153 -5.05 -7.26 10.66
CA TYR A 153 -5.48 -8.54 11.23
C TYR A 153 -4.93 -8.77 12.65
N LEU A 154 -3.64 -8.58 12.84
CA LEU A 154 -3.01 -8.76 14.15
C LEU A 154 -3.51 -7.74 15.18
N ALA A 155 -3.82 -6.51 14.75
CA ALA A 155 -4.39 -5.49 15.61
C ALA A 155 -5.81 -5.84 16.06
N GLU A 156 -6.67 -6.35 15.17
CA GLU A 156 -8.00 -6.83 15.55
C GLU A 156 -7.92 -8.08 16.45
N TYR A 157 -7.07 -9.03 16.09
CA TYR A 157 -6.87 -10.25 16.86
C TYR A 157 -6.35 -9.98 18.28
N SER A 158 -5.49 -8.98 18.45
CA SER A 158 -4.98 -8.60 19.77
C SER A 158 -6.03 -8.02 20.74
N LYS A 159 -7.21 -7.64 20.22
CA LYS A 159 -8.35 -7.23 21.05
C LYS A 159 -9.10 -8.44 21.66
N LEU A 160 -9.08 -9.57 20.97
CA LEU A 160 -9.79 -10.79 21.39
C LEU A 160 -8.96 -11.66 22.34
N GLU A 161 -7.67 -11.75 22.09
CA GLU A 161 -6.75 -12.58 22.83
C GLU A 161 -5.58 -11.77 23.40
N SER A 162 -4.94 -12.28 24.45
CA SER A 162 -3.79 -11.64 25.08
C SER A 162 -2.51 -11.72 24.25
N LEU A 163 -2.61 -11.44 22.94
CA LEU A 163 -1.48 -11.40 22.04
C LEU A 163 -0.53 -10.26 22.48
N ASN A 164 0.78 -10.52 22.37
CA ASN A 164 1.77 -9.48 22.60
C ASN A 164 1.57 -8.32 21.61
N THR A 165 1.08 -7.18 22.10
CA THR A 165 0.76 -5.99 21.29
C THR A 165 1.96 -5.41 20.55
N LYS A 166 3.20 -5.77 20.93
CA LYS A 166 4.41 -5.35 20.22
C LYS A 166 4.52 -5.91 18.81
N ILE A 167 3.98 -7.12 18.56
CA ILE A 167 4.03 -7.76 17.25
C ILE A 167 3.26 -6.94 16.20
N PRO A 168 1.96 -6.63 16.39
CA PRO A 168 1.27 -5.76 15.43
C PRO A 168 1.90 -4.36 15.33
N MET A 169 2.43 -3.79 16.43
CA MET A 169 3.14 -2.50 16.36
C MET A 169 4.37 -2.59 15.44
N LEU A 170 5.20 -3.63 15.57
CA LEU A 170 6.37 -3.85 14.70
C LEU A 170 5.97 -4.02 13.23
N ILE A 171 4.93 -4.81 12.94
CA ILE A 171 4.43 -5.00 11.56
C ILE A 171 3.89 -3.68 10.98
N GLY A 172 3.18 -2.89 11.79
CA GLY A 172 2.72 -1.56 11.38
C GLY A 172 3.88 -0.64 11.01
N TRP A 173 4.91 -0.53 11.85
CA TRP A 173 6.10 0.27 11.54
C TRP A 173 6.89 -0.28 10.34
N LEU A 174 6.97 -1.60 10.18
CA LEU A 174 7.58 -2.21 9.01
C LEU A 174 6.82 -1.86 7.73
N THR A 175 5.48 -1.85 7.78
CA THR A 175 4.62 -1.36 6.67
C THR A 175 4.92 0.10 6.34
N ALA A 176 5.01 0.97 7.38
CA ALA A 176 5.33 2.38 7.20
C ALA A 176 6.75 2.60 6.66
N LEU A 177 7.73 1.78 7.06
CA LEU A 177 9.08 1.83 6.49
C LEU A 177 9.10 1.28 5.05
N THR A 178 8.27 0.28 4.71
CA THR A 178 8.16 -0.21 3.32
C THR A 178 7.61 0.86 2.39
N GLN A 179 6.60 1.62 2.84
CA GLN A 179 5.99 2.70 2.06
C GLN A 179 5.76 3.94 2.95
N PRO A 180 6.71 4.87 2.99
CA PRO A 180 6.72 5.99 3.95
C PRO A 180 5.52 6.93 3.87
N ILE A 181 4.85 7.02 2.73
CA ILE A 181 3.61 7.81 2.62
C ILE A 181 2.52 7.30 3.57
N LEU A 182 2.55 6.03 3.96
CA LEU A 182 1.57 5.45 4.88
C LEU A 182 1.88 5.76 6.35
N LEU A 183 3.04 6.35 6.67
CA LEU A 183 3.48 6.60 8.04
C LEU A 183 2.42 7.29 8.91
N PRO A 184 1.81 8.42 8.51
CA PRO A 184 0.79 9.08 9.33
C PRO A 184 -0.49 8.22 9.47
N GLY A 185 -0.90 7.50 8.42
CA GLY A 185 -2.05 6.61 8.47
C GLY A 185 -1.83 5.41 9.38
N ILE A 186 -0.65 4.79 9.30
CA ILE A 186 -0.26 3.69 10.20
C ILE A 186 -0.16 4.19 11.66
N LEU A 187 0.41 5.37 11.89
CA LEU A 187 0.45 5.97 13.22
C LEU A 187 -0.97 6.19 13.78
N ALA A 188 -1.87 6.75 12.98
CA ALA A 188 -3.27 6.96 13.38
C ALA A 188 -3.95 5.63 13.77
N LEU A 189 -3.78 4.57 12.97
CA LEU A 189 -4.29 3.25 13.30
C LEU A 189 -3.62 2.66 14.55
N GLN A 190 -2.31 2.79 14.69
CA GLN A 190 -1.61 2.31 15.89
C GLN A 190 -2.09 3.04 17.16
N LEU A 191 -2.31 4.35 17.08
CA LEU A 191 -2.89 5.12 18.19
C LEU A 191 -4.34 4.69 18.48
N PHE A 192 -5.12 4.42 17.47
CA PHE A 192 -6.48 3.90 17.63
C PHE A 192 -6.50 2.53 18.35
N TYR A 193 -5.62 1.61 17.97
CA TYR A 193 -5.57 0.27 18.59
C TYR A 193 -4.83 0.25 19.93
N PHE A 194 -3.74 1.00 20.05
CA PHE A 194 -2.75 0.88 21.12
C PHE A 194 -2.49 2.18 21.88
N GLY A 195 -3.20 3.27 21.62
CA GLY A 195 -2.96 4.62 22.17
C GLY A 195 -3.18 4.78 23.69
N LYS A 196 -3.44 3.69 24.43
CA LYS A 196 -3.50 3.75 25.91
C LYS A 196 -2.12 4.09 26.48
N LYS A 197 -2.04 4.93 27.53
CA LYS A 197 -0.78 5.39 28.16
C LYS A 197 0.26 4.29 28.36
N ARG A 198 -0.16 3.10 28.77
CA ARG A 198 0.72 1.95 29.01
C ARG A 198 1.47 1.47 27.76
N ASN A 199 0.90 1.66 26.58
CA ASN A 199 1.43 1.15 25.31
C ASN A 199 2.23 2.19 24.52
N VAL A 200 2.14 3.49 24.87
CA VAL A 200 2.81 4.57 24.12
C VAL A 200 4.32 4.38 24.11
N ILE A 201 4.92 4.00 25.23
CA ILE A 201 6.36 3.70 25.31
C ILE A 201 6.71 2.54 24.38
N SER A 202 5.91 1.45 24.37
CA SER A 202 6.13 0.32 23.47
C SER A 202 6.00 0.73 22.02
N LEU A 203 5.08 1.63 21.71
CA LEU A 203 4.89 2.17 20.36
C LEU A 203 6.14 2.93 19.88
N ILE A 204 6.70 3.79 20.74
CA ILE A 204 7.94 4.52 20.43
C ILE A 204 9.13 3.56 20.31
N LEU A 205 9.29 2.62 21.25
CA LEU A 205 10.40 1.67 21.22
C LEU A 205 10.36 0.78 19.96
N THR A 206 9.18 0.31 19.57
CA THR A 206 9.03 -0.49 18.35
C THR A 206 9.29 0.34 17.09
N ALA A 207 8.94 1.63 17.05
CA ALA A 207 9.32 2.53 15.97
C ALA A 207 10.85 2.69 15.88
N LEU A 208 11.50 2.94 17.01
CA LEU A 208 12.96 3.07 17.07
C LEU A 208 13.65 1.80 16.56
N VAL A 209 13.20 0.62 16.97
CA VAL A 209 13.77 -0.66 16.48
C VAL A 209 13.70 -0.77 14.95
N ILE A 210 12.62 -0.32 14.33
CA ILE A 210 12.41 -0.44 12.88
C ILE A 210 13.17 0.65 12.10
N PHE A 211 13.13 1.91 12.56
CA PHE A 211 13.68 3.03 11.78
C PHE A 211 15.17 3.29 12.05
N THR A 212 15.66 3.03 13.26
CA THR A 212 17.03 3.39 13.67
C THR A 212 18.11 2.72 12.82
N PRO A 213 18.08 1.41 12.49
CA PRO A 213 19.13 0.80 11.69
C PRO A 213 19.29 1.46 10.33
N TRP A 214 18.19 1.78 9.66
CA TRP A 214 18.19 2.46 8.38
C TRP A 214 18.67 3.92 8.49
N THR A 215 18.22 4.63 9.52
CA THR A 215 18.63 6.02 9.77
C THR A 215 20.13 6.11 10.06
N ILE A 216 20.68 5.21 10.89
CA ILE A 216 22.12 5.16 11.18
C ILE A 216 22.91 4.85 9.90
N ARG A 217 22.51 3.86 9.12
CA ARG A 217 23.16 3.55 7.83
C ARG A 217 23.20 4.78 6.93
N ASN A 218 22.08 5.49 6.79
CA ASN A 218 22.02 6.67 5.94
C ASN A 218 22.87 7.82 6.49
N ALA A 219 22.85 8.06 7.79
CA ALA A 219 23.71 9.07 8.41
C ALA A 219 25.20 8.78 8.18
N MET A 220 25.62 7.52 8.31
CA MET A 220 27.02 7.11 8.05
C MET A 220 27.40 7.18 6.57
N THR A 221 26.45 6.97 5.65
CA THR A 221 26.72 6.92 4.21
C THR A 221 26.68 8.29 3.56
N PHE A 222 25.76 9.16 3.99
CA PHE A 222 25.44 10.42 3.32
C PHE A 222 25.74 11.66 4.16
N ASP A 223 26.19 11.48 5.41
CA ASP A 223 26.34 12.57 6.38
C ASP A 223 25.03 13.40 6.51
N ALA A 224 23.88 12.70 6.49
CA ALA A 224 22.56 13.31 6.49
C ALA A 224 21.53 12.49 7.25
N PHE A 225 20.60 13.17 7.92
CA PHE A 225 19.49 12.52 8.60
C PHE A 225 18.37 12.13 7.62
N ILE A 226 18.35 10.86 7.20
CA ILE A 226 17.37 10.31 6.25
C ILE A 226 16.69 9.10 6.91
N PRO A 227 15.58 9.29 7.64
CA PRO A 227 14.90 8.19 8.33
C PRO A 227 14.10 7.27 7.41
N THR A 228 13.78 7.71 6.19
CA THR A 228 13.01 6.94 5.22
C THR A 228 13.71 6.89 3.86
N LYS A 229 13.40 7.79 2.94
CA LYS A 229 13.97 7.85 1.58
C LYS A 229 14.26 9.28 1.14
N SER A 230 15.17 9.42 0.19
CA SER A 230 15.56 10.66 -0.49
C SER A 230 15.77 10.34 -1.99
N PRO A 231 15.66 11.29 -2.93
CA PRO A 231 15.36 12.70 -2.72
C PRO A 231 13.84 13.02 -2.73
N MET A 232 13.39 13.87 -1.81
CA MET A 232 11.99 14.33 -1.76
C MET A 232 11.74 15.51 -2.72
N TRP A 233 12.66 16.50 -2.74
CA TRP A 233 12.48 17.71 -3.53
C TRP A 233 12.51 17.45 -5.03
N MET A 234 13.23 16.45 -5.50
CA MET A 234 13.18 16.03 -6.89
C MET A 234 11.80 15.49 -7.28
N ASN A 235 11.14 14.72 -6.38
CA ASN A 235 9.77 14.27 -6.63
C ASN A 235 8.78 15.44 -6.71
N PHE A 236 8.96 16.49 -5.87
CA PHE A 236 8.19 17.72 -5.97
C PHE A 236 8.44 18.43 -7.30
N TYR A 237 9.70 18.50 -7.75
CA TYR A 237 10.04 19.09 -9.05
C TYR A 237 9.32 18.36 -10.19
N GLU A 238 9.42 17.04 -10.26
CA GLU A 238 8.71 16.23 -11.26
C GLU A 238 7.18 16.47 -11.21
N GLY A 239 6.63 16.60 -10.01
CA GLY A 239 5.22 16.95 -9.82
C GLY A 239 4.85 18.35 -10.27
N MET A 240 5.78 19.30 -10.33
CA MET A 240 5.53 20.66 -10.80
C MET A 240 5.51 20.77 -12.33
N GLN A 241 6.14 19.85 -13.05
CA GLN A 241 6.17 19.85 -14.51
C GLN A 241 4.83 19.36 -15.09
N LYS A 242 4.38 19.94 -16.17
CA LYS A 242 3.09 19.58 -16.80
C LYS A 242 3.17 18.22 -17.48
N ASP A 243 4.21 18.10 -18.27
CA ASP A 243 4.63 16.84 -18.88
C ASP A 243 6.15 16.88 -18.82
N VAL A 244 6.78 15.86 -18.28
CA VAL A 244 8.24 15.79 -18.30
C VAL A 244 8.64 15.72 -19.76
N THR A 245 9.10 16.85 -20.31
CA THR A 245 9.58 16.89 -21.69
C THR A 245 10.76 15.94 -21.83
N SER A 246 11.03 15.46 -23.05
CA SER A 246 12.18 14.59 -23.29
C SER A 246 13.51 15.24 -22.83
N GLN A 247 13.63 16.56 -22.91
CA GLN A 247 14.80 17.30 -22.42
C GLN A 247 14.87 17.32 -20.90
N GLU A 248 13.75 17.55 -20.20
CA GLU A 248 13.70 17.54 -18.72
C GLU A 248 13.93 16.12 -18.20
N GLN A 249 13.37 15.10 -18.85
CA GLN A 249 13.62 13.72 -18.50
C GLN A 249 15.12 13.37 -18.67
N THR A 250 15.75 13.80 -19.75
CA THR A 250 17.19 13.63 -19.97
C THR A 250 18.00 14.37 -18.91
N HIS A 251 17.58 15.56 -18.50
CA HIS A 251 18.23 16.32 -17.43
C HIS A 251 18.11 15.61 -16.07
N ILE A 252 16.92 15.15 -15.71
CA ILE A 252 16.66 14.36 -14.49
C ILE A 252 17.49 13.06 -14.48
N GLU A 253 17.49 12.35 -15.60
CA GLU A 253 18.27 11.12 -15.74
C GLU A 253 19.78 11.37 -15.65
N SER A 254 20.27 12.47 -16.25
CA SER A 254 21.67 12.87 -16.14
C SER A 254 22.03 13.29 -14.71
N ALA A 255 21.19 14.08 -14.06
CA ALA A 255 21.39 14.45 -12.66
C ALA A 255 21.42 13.22 -11.76
N ARG A 256 20.49 12.29 -11.91
CA ARG A 256 20.48 11.00 -11.20
C ARG A 256 21.70 10.15 -11.48
N ARG A 257 22.36 10.33 -12.62
CA ARG A 257 23.56 9.56 -13.01
C ARG A 257 24.83 10.06 -12.33
N TYR A 258 24.90 11.35 -12.02
CA TYR A 258 26.13 11.99 -11.53
C TYR A 258 26.04 12.49 -10.09
N MET A 259 24.84 12.59 -9.52
CA MET A 259 24.60 13.11 -8.17
C MET A 259 24.07 11.99 -7.26
N ASN A 260 24.51 11.97 -6.01
CA ASN A 260 23.89 11.14 -5.00
C ASN A 260 22.55 11.73 -4.50
N ASP A 261 21.79 10.97 -3.74
CA ASP A 261 20.42 11.33 -3.32
C ASP A 261 20.38 12.64 -2.47
N VAL A 262 21.46 12.95 -1.72
CA VAL A 262 21.56 14.18 -0.92
C VAL A 262 21.93 15.38 -1.78
N GLU A 263 22.77 15.19 -2.78
CA GLU A 263 23.11 16.24 -3.76
C GLU A 263 21.89 16.60 -4.59
N LEU A 264 21.12 15.62 -5.04
CA LEU A 264 19.84 15.84 -5.72
C LEU A 264 18.86 16.62 -4.83
N GLU A 265 18.79 16.30 -3.55
CA GLU A 265 17.93 17.01 -2.59
C GLU A 265 18.33 18.48 -2.45
N LYS A 266 19.63 18.76 -2.38
CA LYS A 266 20.16 20.11 -2.31
C LYS A 266 19.95 20.91 -3.59
N GLU A 267 20.11 20.28 -4.75
CA GLU A 267 19.94 20.89 -6.07
C GLU A 267 18.47 21.28 -6.32
N TYR A 268 17.54 20.35 -6.11
CA TYR A 268 16.14 20.59 -6.45
C TYR A 268 15.37 21.44 -5.44
N LYS A 269 15.79 21.47 -4.16
CA LYS A 269 15.12 22.25 -3.12
C LYS A 269 14.94 23.74 -3.46
N PRO A 270 16.00 24.51 -3.81
CA PRO A 270 15.85 25.93 -4.14
C PRO A 270 15.02 26.15 -5.41
N ILE A 271 15.14 25.25 -6.40
CA ILE A 271 14.37 25.32 -7.64
C ILE A 271 12.87 25.19 -7.34
N VAL A 272 12.48 24.19 -6.55
CA VAL A 272 11.09 23.95 -6.17
C VAL A 272 10.52 25.12 -5.36
N ILE A 273 11.26 25.63 -4.37
CA ILE A 273 10.81 26.76 -3.55
C ILE A 273 10.59 28.00 -4.42
N ARG A 274 11.49 28.31 -5.34
CA ARG A 274 11.36 29.42 -6.28
C ARG A 274 10.15 29.24 -7.20
N GLN A 275 10.01 28.08 -7.84
CA GLN A 275 8.88 27.78 -8.72
C GLN A 275 7.55 27.84 -7.98
N PHE A 276 7.52 27.38 -6.73
CA PHE A 276 6.33 27.46 -5.89
C PHE A 276 5.92 28.90 -5.63
N SER A 277 6.87 29.79 -5.29
CA SER A 277 6.59 31.22 -5.05
C SER A 277 6.16 31.97 -6.32
N GLU A 278 6.82 31.71 -7.46
CA GLU A 278 6.55 32.40 -8.73
C GLU A 278 5.28 31.91 -9.45
N LYS A 279 4.94 30.62 -9.32
CA LYS A 279 3.87 29.96 -10.08
C LYS A 279 2.84 29.25 -9.20
N PHE A 280 2.54 29.78 -8.02
CA PHE A 280 1.67 29.15 -7.02
C PHE A 280 0.32 28.71 -7.58
N THR A 281 -0.39 29.62 -8.27
CA THR A 281 -1.72 29.30 -8.85
C THR A 281 -1.64 28.17 -9.88
N THR A 282 -0.60 28.16 -10.72
CA THR A 282 -0.39 27.08 -11.70
C THR A 282 -0.12 25.76 -11.00
N TYR A 283 0.68 25.76 -9.94
CA TYR A 283 0.95 24.57 -9.14
C TYR A 283 -0.31 24.02 -8.48
N VAL A 284 -1.13 24.87 -7.87
CA VAL A 284 -2.41 24.47 -7.24
C VAL A 284 -3.36 23.86 -8.28
N ASN A 285 -3.52 24.50 -9.43
CA ASN A 285 -4.38 23.97 -10.51
C ASN A 285 -3.89 22.61 -11.02
N ARG A 286 -2.58 22.44 -11.18
CA ARG A 286 -1.99 21.15 -11.57
C ARG A 286 -2.17 20.09 -10.48
N SER A 287 -2.02 20.45 -9.22
CA SER A 287 -2.24 19.53 -8.11
C SER A 287 -3.69 19.08 -8.03
N PHE A 288 -4.64 19.97 -8.29
CA PHE A 288 -6.06 19.63 -8.38
C PHE A 288 -6.33 18.68 -9.57
N HIS A 289 -5.75 18.95 -10.73
CA HIS A 289 -5.85 18.05 -11.88
C HIS A 289 -5.30 16.65 -11.55
N ARG A 290 -4.11 16.56 -10.93
CA ARG A 290 -3.53 15.27 -10.47
C ARG A 290 -4.39 14.57 -9.41
N PHE A 291 -5.08 15.33 -8.57
CA PHE A 291 -6.05 14.75 -7.62
C PHE A 291 -7.20 14.06 -8.37
N THR A 292 -7.74 14.69 -9.41
CA THR A 292 -8.77 14.05 -10.25
C THR A 292 -8.23 12.83 -10.99
N GLU A 293 -7.00 12.89 -11.50
CA GLU A 293 -6.32 11.77 -12.14
C GLU A 293 -6.03 10.60 -11.17
N PHE A 294 -5.74 10.88 -9.90
CA PHE A 294 -5.55 9.85 -8.87
C PHE A 294 -6.81 8.98 -8.70
N TRP A 295 -7.99 9.59 -8.82
CA TRP A 295 -9.28 8.90 -8.70
C TRP A 295 -9.87 8.42 -10.04
N SER A 296 -9.25 8.78 -11.16
CA SER A 296 -9.68 8.41 -12.52
C SER A 296 -8.55 7.73 -13.30
N LEU A 297 -8.50 7.93 -14.60
CA LEU A 297 -7.42 7.47 -15.48
C LEU A 297 -6.44 8.61 -15.74
N PRO A 298 -5.17 8.52 -15.28
CA PRO A 298 -4.16 9.51 -15.58
C PRO A 298 -3.93 9.70 -17.09
N ASP A 299 -3.69 10.92 -17.52
CA ASP A 299 -3.56 11.29 -18.94
C ASP A 299 -2.50 10.46 -19.69
N ARG A 300 -1.40 10.12 -19.03
CA ARG A 300 -0.34 9.28 -19.62
C ARG A 300 -0.77 7.87 -20.01
N TYR A 301 -1.89 7.38 -19.50
CA TYR A 301 -2.45 6.07 -19.87
C TYR A 301 -3.59 6.18 -20.87
N ARG A 302 -3.93 7.38 -21.35
CA ARG A 302 -4.91 7.60 -22.41
C ARG A 302 -4.26 7.33 -23.76
N ASN A 303 -5.03 6.82 -24.67
CA ASN A 303 -4.60 6.55 -26.05
C ASN A 303 -3.44 5.53 -26.20
N GLN A 304 -3.25 4.67 -25.21
CA GLN A 304 -2.34 3.53 -25.30
C GLN A 304 -3.08 2.26 -25.76
N MET A 305 -2.34 1.31 -26.35
CA MET A 305 -2.91 0.02 -26.77
C MET A 305 -3.66 -0.70 -25.64
N TRP A 306 -3.18 -0.56 -24.40
CA TRP A 306 -3.76 -1.20 -23.21
C TRP A 306 -4.84 -0.36 -22.51
N THR A 307 -5.21 0.81 -23.05
CA THR A 307 -6.23 1.69 -22.44
C THR A 307 -7.55 0.97 -22.14
N PRO A 308 -8.14 0.14 -23.02
CA PRO A 308 -9.37 -0.58 -22.70
C PRO A 308 -9.23 -1.53 -21.50
N ALA A 309 -8.11 -2.27 -21.42
CA ALA A 309 -7.86 -3.17 -20.29
C ALA A 309 -7.68 -2.39 -18.96
N ILE A 310 -7.01 -1.23 -19.00
CA ILE A 310 -6.86 -0.34 -17.87
C ILE A 310 -8.21 0.22 -17.44
N ILE A 311 -9.07 0.64 -18.35
CA ILE A 311 -10.42 1.12 -18.04
C ILE A 311 -11.21 0.03 -17.32
N VAL A 312 -11.29 -1.17 -17.87
CA VAL A 312 -12.05 -2.27 -17.26
C VAL A 312 -11.47 -2.66 -15.89
N SER A 313 -10.15 -2.78 -15.79
CA SER A 313 -9.49 -3.25 -14.57
C SER A 313 -9.38 -2.20 -13.45
N ARG A 314 -9.46 -0.92 -13.80
CA ARG A 314 -9.24 0.19 -12.86
C ARG A 314 -10.46 1.09 -12.69
N ILE A 315 -11.03 1.56 -13.78
CA ILE A 315 -12.08 2.57 -13.72
C ILE A 315 -13.39 1.94 -13.24
N LEU A 316 -13.76 0.77 -13.75
CA LEU A 316 -15.01 0.11 -13.33
C LEU A 316 -15.02 -0.25 -11.83
N PRO A 317 -14.00 -0.95 -11.27
CA PRO A 317 -13.92 -1.16 -9.83
C PRO A 317 -13.92 0.14 -9.05
N GLN A 318 -13.23 1.19 -9.53
CA GLN A 318 -13.16 2.49 -8.86
C GLN A 318 -14.52 3.19 -8.80
N LEU A 319 -15.32 3.12 -9.85
CA LEU A 319 -16.67 3.68 -9.83
C LEU A 319 -17.55 2.97 -8.78
N LEU A 320 -17.51 1.64 -8.75
CA LEU A 320 -18.26 0.84 -7.77
C LEU A 320 -17.82 1.14 -6.33
N LEU A 321 -16.51 1.17 -6.08
CA LEU A 321 -15.95 1.48 -4.76
C LEU A 321 -16.17 2.95 -4.39
N GLY A 322 -16.16 3.88 -5.36
CA GLY A 322 -16.44 5.30 -5.16
C GLY A 322 -17.89 5.55 -4.75
N ILE A 323 -18.84 4.88 -5.39
CA ILE A 323 -20.24 4.90 -4.98
C ILE A 323 -20.40 4.37 -3.56
N GLY A 324 -19.74 3.24 -3.26
CA GLY A 324 -19.71 2.67 -1.92
C GLY A 324 -19.14 3.64 -0.89
N LEU A 325 -18.04 4.30 -1.20
CA LEU A 325 -17.41 5.31 -0.33
C LEU A 325 -18.37 6.48 -0.07
N PHE A 326 -19.02 7.02 -1.11
CA PHE A 326 -19.98 8.10 -0.98
C PHE A 326 -21.15 7.70 -0.08
N LEU A 327 -21.77 6.55 -0.34
CA LEU A 327 -22.86 6.03 0.49
C LEU A 327 -22.41 5.80 1.94
N SER A 328 -21.20 5.30 2.15
CA SER A 328 -20.64 5.09 3.49
C SER A 328 -20.46 6.40 4.24
N ILE A 329 -19.98 7.45 3.59
CA ILE A 329 -19.87 8.79 4.20
C ILE A 329 -21.25 9.30 4.62
N LEU A 330 -22.25 9.20 3.73
CA LEU A 330 -23.61 9.59 4.06
C LEU A 330 -24.17 8.80 5.25
N MET A 331 -23.93 7.49 5.30
CA MET A 331 -24.38 6.66 6.41
C MET A 331 -23.65 6.96 7.72
N ILE A 332 -22.35 7.23 7.69
CA ILE A 332 -21.58 7.64 8.87
C ILE A 332 -22.12 8.94 9.46
N ILE A 333 -22.54 9.89 8.60
CA ILE A 333 -23.11 11.18 9.00
C ILE A 333 -24.55 11.00 9.53
N ASN A 334 -25.41 10.29 8.79
CA ASN A 334 -26.85 10.25 9.04
C ASN A 334 -27.30 9.13 9.99
N MET A 335 -26.55 8.02 10.05
CA MET A 335 -26.92 6.82 10.80
C MET A 335 -26.00 6.55 12.00
N SER A 336 -25.60 7.61 12.69
CA SER A 336 -24.69 7.51 13.85
C SER A 336 -25.16 6.52 14.94
N ASN A 337 -26.46 6.25 15.02
CA ASN A 337 -27.06 5.36 16.04
C ASN A 337 -26.96 3.86 15.69
N HIS A 338 -26.54 3.49 14.48
CA HIS A 338 -26.47 2.09 14.02
C HIS A 338 -25.05 1.54 13.95
N LEU A 339 -24.04 2.41 13.97
CA LEU A 339 -22.64 2.02 14.05
C LEU A 339 -22.15 2.16 15.49
N SER A 340 -21.33 1.21 15.95
CA SER A 340 -20.61 1.40 17.21
C SER A 340 -19.69 2.64 17.09
N ILE A 341 -19.43 3.30 18.21
CA ILE A 341 -18.50 4.45 18.26
C ILE A 341 -17.11 4.03 17.74
N ASP A 342 -16.67 2.81 18.11
CA ASP A 342 -15.39 2.26 17.68
C ASP A 342 -15.33 2.03 16.15
N ASP A 343 -16.37 1.50 15.55
CA ASP A 343 -16.45 1.31 14.09
C ASP A 343 -16.49 2.63 13.34
N ARG A 344 -17.23 3.60 13.88
CA ARG A 344 -17.30 4.94 13.29
C ARG A 344 -15.92 5.61 13.28
N HIS A 345 -15.19 5.59 14.40
CA HIS A 345 -13.84 6.14 14.46
C HIS A 345 -12.88 5.42 13.52
N PHE A 346 -12.95 4.07 13.45
CA PHE A 346 -12.15 3.30 12.52
C PHE A 346 -12.40 3.70 11.07
N LEU A 347 -13.67 3.77 10.64
CA LEU A 347 -14.02 4.15 9.26
C LEU A 347 -13.59 5.60 8.94
N ILE A 348 -13.71 6.53 9.90
CA ILE A 348 -13.21 7.91 9.74
C ILE A 348 -11.69 7.92 9.52
N ILE A 349 -10.93 7.11 10.26
CA ILE A 349 -9.47 7.00 10.06
C ILE A 349 -9.16 6.46 8.66
N LEU A 350 -9.88 5.43 8.17
CA LEU A 350 -9.68 4.91 6.82
C LEU A 350 -9.95 5.96 5.74
N ILE A 351 -11.04 6.74 5.89
CA ILE A 351 -11.33 7.88 4.99
C ILE A 351 -10.20 8.91 5.05
N GLY A 352 -9.72 9.24 6.25
CA GLY A 352 -8.62 10.15 6.46
C GLY A 352 -7.33 9.69 5.75
N ILE A 353 -7.01 8.40 5.82
CA ILE A 353 -5.85 7.80 5.10
C ILE A 353 -6.00 7.96 3.59
N LEU A 354 -7.17 7.64 3.03
CA LEU A 354 -7.43 7.77 1.60
C LEU A 354 -7.29 9.21 1.11
N ILE A 355 -7.88 10.16 1.84
CA ILE A 355 -7.80 11.60 1.51
C ILE A 355 -6.35 12.07 1.62
N TYR A 356 -5.66 11.75 2.71
CA TYR A 356 -4.27 12.13 2.95
C TYR A 356 -3.35 11.63 1.82
N VAL A 357 -3.41 10.33 1.48
CA VAL A 357 -2.59 9.74 0.43
C VAL A 357 -2.88 10.38 -0.92
N SER A 358 -4.15 10.63 -1.25
CA SER A 358 -4.56 11.31 -2.48
C SER A 358 -3.96 12.72 -2.57
N ILE A 359 -4.04 13.50 -1.49
CA ILE A 359 -3.52 14.86 -1.44
C ILE A 359 -1.99 14.85 -1.60
N ILE A 360 -1.28 14.02 -0.83
CA ILE A 360 0.20 14.01 -0.89
C ILE A 360 0.69 13.61 -2.28
N TYR A 361 0.16 12.55 -2.88
CA TYR A 361 0.55 12.19 -4.25
C TYR A 361 0.22 13.28 -5.27
N SER A 362 -0.93 13.96 -5.12
CA SER A 362 -1.32 15.05 -6.01
C SER A 362 -0.41 16.28 -5.89
N LEU A 363 0.15 16.50 -4.71
CA LEU A 363 1.09 17.59 -4.46
C LEU A 363 2.50 17.27 -4.93
N THR A 364 2.96 16.01 -4.81
CA THR A 364 4.37 15.67 -4.87
C THR A 364 4.82 14.95 -6.14
N GLN A 365 3.91 14.30 -6.88
CA GLN A 365 4.31 13.42 -7.97
C GLN A 365 3.38 13.51 -9.18
N ALA A 366 3.89 13.12 -10.35
CA ALA A 366 3.04 12.89 -11.52
C ALA A 366 2.09 11.71 -11.26
N ALA A 367 0.83 11.84 -11.70
CA ALA A 367 -0.19 10.83 -11.47
C ALA A 367 0.22 9.45 -12.03
N ASN A 368 0.07 8.43 -11.20
CA ASN A 368 0.33 7.04 -11.55
C ASN A 368 -0.75 6.13 -10.96
N ILE A 369 -1.25 5.18 -11.76
CA ILE A 369 -2.29 4.23 -11.33
C ILE A 369 -1.87 3.38 -10.12
N ARG A 370 -0.57 3.17 -9.92
CA ARG A 370 -0.03 2.36 -8.79
C ARG A 370 -0.18 3.04 -7.43
N PHE A 371 -0.13 4.37 -7.37
CA PHE A 371 -0.07 5.10 -6.10
C PHE A 371 -1.28 4.89 -5.20
N LYS A 372 -2.44 4.58 -5.80
CA LYS A 372 -3.65 4.27 -5.07
C LYS A 372 -3.68 2.84 -4.53
N LEU A 373 -2.93 1.91 -5.15
CA LEU A 373 -3.00 0.48 -4.82
C LEU A 373 -2.64 0.17 -3.37
N ASP A 374 -1.72 0.93 -2.78
CA ASP A 374 -1.32 0.76 -1.37
C ASP A 374 -2.49 0.91 -0.39
N VAL A 375 -3.53 1.68 -0.77
CA VAL A 375 -4.68 2.03 0.08
C VAL A 375 -6.04 1.70 -0.54
N GLU A 376 -6.11 1.27 -1.79
CA GLU A 376 -7.38 1.04 -2.51
C GLU A 376 -8.23 -0.06 -1.85
N TRP A 377 -7.60 -1.06 -1.23
CA TRP A 377 -8.30 -2.10 -0.50
C TRP A 377 -9.07 -1.57 0.73
N LEU A 378 -8.69 -0.43 1.29
CA LEU A 378 -9.42 0.22 2.38
C LEU A 378 -10.84 0.64 1.95
N GLN A 379 -11.03 0.96 0.66
CA GLN A 379 -12.35 1.28 0.10
C GLN A 379 -13.32 0.10 0.20
N ILE A 380 -12.81 -1.13 0.14
CA ILE A 380 -13.63 -2.34 0.32
C ILE A 380 -14.20 -2.37 1.74
N LEU A 381 -13.40 -1.99 2.74
CA LEU A 381 -13.86 -1.95 4.14
C LEU A 381 -14.90 -0.85 4.36
N LEU A 382 -14.82 0.23 3.61
CA LEU A 382 -15.79 1.34 3.67
C LEU A 382 -17.17 0.97 3.10
N LEU A 383 -17.35 -0.21 2.50
CA LEU A 383 -18.66 -0.73 2.11
C LEU A 383 -19.46 -1.27 3.32
N PHE A 384 -18.85 -1.46 4.47
CA PHE A 384 -19.49 -2.05 5.65
C PHE A 384 -20.80 -1.34 6.07
N PRO A 385 -20.89 0.00 6.13
CA PRO A 385 -22.14 0.68 6.49
C PRO A 385 -23.33 0.29 5.61
N ILE A 386 -23.08 0.05 4.32
CA ILE A 386 -24.12 -0.38 3.36
C ILE A 386 -24.69 -1.74 3.80
N PHE A 387 -23.84 -2.66 4.25
CA PHE A 387 -24.27 -3.97 4.75
C PHE A 387 -25.10 -3.89 6.03
N GLN A 388 -24.88 -2.87 6.88
CA GLN A 388 -25.68 -2.64 8.08
C GLN A 388 -27.08 -2.07 7.77
N GLY A 389 -27.22 -1.27 6.73
CA GLY A 389 -28.49 -0.64 6.32
C GLY A 389 -29.42 -1.55 5.52
N PHE A 390 -28.88 -2.45 4.72
CA PHE A 390 -29.64 -3.34 3.82
C PHE A 390 -30.60 -4.32 4.52
N PRO A 391 -30.28 -4.96 5.66
CA PRO A 391 -31.19 -5.90 6.32
C PRO A 391 -32.50 -5.25 6.80
N LYS A 392 -32.47 -3.96 7.13
CA LYS A 392 -33.69 -3.25 7.58
C LYS A 392 -34.59 -2.82 6.44
N LEU A 393 -34.03 -2.51 5.27
CA LEU A 393 -34.78 -2.19 4.06
C LEU A 393 -35.42 -3.43 3.42
N ALA A 394 -34.82 -4.61 3.63
CA ALA A 394 -35.29 -5.89 3.08
C ALA A 394 -36.18 -6.71 4.04
N GLY A 395 -36.53 -6.21 5.23
CA GLY A 395 -37.37 -6.90 6.20
C GLY A 395 -36.74 -8.15 6.85
N PHE A 396 -35.44 -8.39 6.65
CA PHE A 396 -34.71 -9.49 7.27
C PHE A 396 -34.23 -9.11 8.68
N GLN A 397 -35.08 -9.32 9.69
CA GLN A 397 -34.66 -9.37 11.09
C GLN A 397 -33.89 -10.68 11.33
N GLY A 398 -32.58 -10.66 11.08
CA GLY A 398 -31.69 -11.75 11.49
C GLY A 398 -31.27 -11.51 12.92
N THR A 399 -31.66 -12.42 13.83
CA THR A 399 -31.18 -12.53 15.21
C THR A 399 -29.65 -12.55 15.24
N ARG A 400 -29.08 -11.71 16.10
CA ARG A 400 -27.65 -11.82 16.49
C ARG A 400 -27.53 -13.07 17.38
N GLU A 401 -27.02 -14.17 16.83
CA GLU A 401 -26.43 -15.27 17.56
C GLU A 401 -24.89 -15.16 17.53
#